data_758d6d31f30c76104460c4a2694d9a1f
#
_entry.id   758d6d31f30c76104460c4a2694d9a1f
#
_cell.length_a   1.000
_cell.length_b   1.000
_cell.length_c   1.000
_cell.angle_alpha   90.00
_cell.angle_beta   90.00
_cell.angle_gamma   90.00
#
_symmetry.space_group_name_H-M   'P 1'
#
loop_
_entity.id
_entity.type
_entity.pdbx_description
1 polymer ?
#
loop_
_entity_poly.entity_id
_entity_poly.type
_entity_poly.pdbx_seq_one_letter_code
_entity_poly.pdbx_strand_id
1 'polypeptide(L)'
;MIEYLFGAKINENNGNKIWFTRYRYYDKVFNSFIPNKIFTTFLKRYYDKIDKIDVSAWEAGDLGKNKNPQHFKKLTEIDLVQLEDIVSRTNKETKILDLGCNCGRHLNFLFKNGYRSIYGVDVMPTAFKYMSIWFPKMYLNLKKNLYNTNFQSYLPSVPDQYFDLTFTRGATVELISPNFQIVREMCRVSRSYVSLHISEEGHAYPRFWQLEFARQGFYLTKLLRPVSTNTSDTLMVFARA
;
A
#
# COMPACT_ATOMS: atom_id res chain seq x y z
N MET A 1 -28.16 -6.95 1.82
CA MET A 1 -27.52 -7.74 2.91
C MET A 1 -26.07 -7.38 3.09
N ILE A 2 -25.24 -7.37 2.04
CA ILE A 2 -23.81 -6.97 2.10
C ILE A 2 -23.69 -5.51 2.51
N GLU A 3 -24.46 -4.61 1.91
CA GLU A 3 -24.51 -3.19 2.28
C GLU A 3 -24.88 -2.96 3.75
N TYR A 4 -25.79 -3.77 4.26
CA TYR A 4 -26.17 -3.72 5.67
C TYR A 4 -25.10 -4.24 6.60
N LEU A 5 -24.46 -5.36 6.26
CA LEU A 5 -23.41 -5.99 7.07
C LEU A 5 -22.10 -5.20 7.06
N PHE A 6 -21.76 -4.55 5.95
CA PHE A 6 -20.48 -3.85 5.77
C PHE A 6 -20.63 -2.33 5.74
N GLY A 7 -21.86 -1.83 5.82
CA GLY A 7 -22.13 -0.39 5.88
C GLY A 7 -21.71 0.36 4.63
N ALA A 8 -21.70 -0.30 3.48
CA ALA A 8 -21.42 0.33 2.21
C ALA A 8 -22.54 1.33 1.88
N LYS A 9 -22.22 2.61 1.73
CA LYS A 9 -23.05 3.56 1.01
C LYS A 9 -22.45 3.79 -0.37
N ILE A 10 -23.26 3.68 -1.39
CA ILE A 10 -22.90 4.13 -2.73
C ILE A 10 -23.00 5.66 -2.71
N ASN A 11 -21.89 6.33 -2.95
CA ASN A 11 -21.93 7.77 -3.20
C ASN A 11 -22.16 7.97 -4.70
N GLU A 12 -23.38 8.26 -5.06
CA GLU A 12 -23.82 8.41 -6.46
C GLU A 12 -23.13 9.58 -7.19
N ASN A 13 -22.53 10.53 -6.46
CA ASN A 13 -21.98 11.74 -7.06
C ASN A 13 -20.68 11.56 -7.82
N ASN A 14 -19.92 10.46 -7.63
CA ASN A 14 -18.62 10.25 -8.28
C ASN A 14 -18.44 8.89 -8.96
N GLY A 15 -19.46 8.07 -9.06
CA GLY A 15 -19.36 6.72 -9.63
C GLY A 15 -18.50 5.74 -8.82
N ASN A 16 -17.89 6.17 -7.73
CA ASN A 16 -17.09 5.34 -6.86
C ASN A 16 -17.92 4.82 -5.69
N LYS A 17 -17.93 3.49 -5.52
CA LYS A 17 -18.54 2.85 -4.36
C LYS A 17 -17.67 3.13 -3.13
N ILE A 18 -18.16 3.99 -2.24
CA ILE A 18 -17.45 4.34 -1.00
C ILE A 18 -17.87 3.40 0.11
N TRP A 19 -16.90 2.72 0.71
CA TRP A 19 -17.11 1.84 1.86
C TRP A 19 -17.04 2.63 3.16
N PHE A 20 -18.17 2.70 3.88
CA PHE A 20 -18.31 3.54 5.06
C PHE A 20 -17.91 2.86 6.38
N THR A 21 -17.65 3.72 7.35
CA THR A 21 -17.35 3.62 8.78
C THR A 21 -17.72 2.34 9.53
N ARG A 22 -18.73 1.57 9.13
CA ARG A 22 -19.07 0.29 9.76
C ARG A 22 -18.03 -0.79 9.52
N TYR A 23 -17.34 -0.74 8.38
CA TYR A 23 -16.18 -1.61 8.11
C TYR A 23 -15.12 -1.49 9.20
N ARG A 24 -14.83 -0.29 9.67
CA ARG A 24 -13.88 0.00 10.75
C ARG A 24 -14.31 -0.58 12.10
N TYR A 25 -15.60 -0.63 12.35
CA TYR A 25 -16.16 -1.21 13.57
C TYR A 25 -16.07 -2.73 13.55
N TYR A 26 -16.38 -3.34 12.41
CA TYR A 26 -16.33 -4.79 12.24
C TYR A 26 -14.92 -5.35 12.22
N ASP A 27 -13.92 -4.61 11.75
CA ASP A 27 -12.52 -4.99 11.80
C ASP A 27 -12.08 -5.27 13.28
N LYS A 28 -12.63 -4.55 14.25
CA LYS A 28 -12.43 -4.84 15.69
C LYS A 28 -13.20 -6.05 16.21
N VAL A 29 -14.40 -6.26 15.72
CA VAL A 29 -15.32 -7.28 16.27
C VAL A 29 -15.10 -8.64 15.60
N PHE A 30 -14.85 -8.66 14.29
CA PHE A 30 -14.74 -9.89 13.51
C PHE A 30 -13.39 -10.60 13.58
N ASN A 31 -12.35 -9.95 14.08
CA ASN A 31 -11.06 -10.62 14.35
C ASN A 31 -11.19 -11.85 15.26
N SER A 32 -12.33 -12.02 15.93
CA SER A 32 -12.52 -13.06 16.95
C SER A 32 -13.48 -14.19 16.56
N PHE A 33 -14.39 -14.05 15.60
CA PHE A 33 -15.59 -14.90 15.56
C PHE A 33 -15.98 -15.58 14.23
N ILE A 34 -15.41 -15.27 13.08
CA ILE A 34 -15.85 -15.90 11.84
C ILE A 34 -14.82 -16.87 11.25
N PRO A 35 -15.21 -18.14 10.97
CA PRO A 35 -14.32 -19.09 10.30
C PRO A 35 -13.83 -18.55 8.96
N ASN A 36 -12.53 -18.56 8.79
CA ASN A 36 -11.76 -18.07 7.64
C ASN A 36 -12.38 -18.35 6.27
N LYS A 37 -12.87 -19.59 6.09
CA LYS A 37 -13.31 -20.10 4.80
C LYS A 37 -14.64 -19.48 4.34
N ILE A 38 -15.56 -19.23 5.26
CA ILE A 38 -16.88 -18.65 4.96
C ILE A 38 -16.73 -17.20 4.52
N PHE A 39 -15.92 -16.46 5.26
CA PHE A 39 -15.71 -15.03 5.01
C PHE A 39 -14.94 -14.78 3.70
N THR A 40 -13.86 -15.53 3.43
CA THR A 40 -13.11 -15.41 2.18
C THR A 40 -13.93 -15.81 0.96
N THR A 41 -14.80 -16.84 1.07
CA THR A 41 -15.72 -17.24 -0.01
C THR A 41 -16.75 -16.14 -0.30
N PHE A 42 -17.22 -15.50 0.75
CA PHE A 42 -18.19 -14.42 0.64
C PHE A 42 -17.57 -13.14 0.02
N LEU A 43 -16.40 -12.74 0.46
CA LEU A 43 -15.64 -11.64 -0.12
C LEU A 43 -15.30 -11.90 -1.60
N LYS A 44 -14.86 -13.11 -1.93
CA LYS A 44 -14.58 -13.49 -3.32
C LYS A 44 -15.78 -13.29 -4.22
N ARG A 45 -16.96 -13.77 -3.82
CA ARG A 45 -18.21 -13.57 -4.59
C ARG A 45 -18.60 -12.11 -4.72
N TYR A 46 -18.25 -11.31 -3.74
CA TYR A 46 -18.49 -9.87 -3.78
C TYR A 46 -17.53 -9.17 -4.75
N TYR A 47 -16.23 -9.48 -4.69
CA TYR A 47 -15.22 -8.91 -5.59
C TYR A 47 -15.45 -9.29 -7.05
N ASP A 48 -15.99 -10.49 -7.32
CA ASP A 48 -16.35 -10.92 -8.66
C ASP A 48 -17.46 -10.04 -9.29
N LYS A 49 -18.21 -9.29 -8.47
CA LYS A 49 -19.28 -8.38 -8.91
C LYS A 49 -18.87 -6.91 -9.01
N ILE A 50 -17.69 -6.56 -8.51
CA ILE A 50 -17.16 -5.20 -8.63
C ILE A 50 -16.50 -5.07 -10.00
N ASP A 51 -16.83 -4.00 -10.74
CA ASP A 51 -16.14 -3.66 -11.96
C ASP A 51 -14.64 -3.60 -11.69
N LYS A 52 -13.87 -4.32 -12.48
CA LYS A 52 -12.41 -4.34 -12.36
C LYS A 52 -11.88 -2.94 -12.54
N ILE A 53 -11.02 -2.51 -11.64
CA ILE A 53 -10.25 -1.30 -11.88
C ILE A 53 -9.33 -1.56 -13.06
N ASP A 54 -9.44 -0.71 -14.04
CA ASP A 54 -8.52 -0.68 -15.16
C ASP A 54 -7.21 -0.03 -14.71
N VAL A 55 -6.20 -0.86 -14.49
CA VAL A 55 -4.84 -0.42 -14.15
C VAL A 55 -3.99 -0.17 -15.39
N SER A 56 -4.52 -0.43 -16.59
CA SER A 56 -3.79 -0.31 -17.86
C SER A 56 -3.28 1.12 -18.09
N ALA A 57 -4.02 2.13 -17.65
CA ALA A 57 -3.59 3.53 -17.72
C ALA A 57 -2.29 3.79 -16.93
N TRP A 58 -2.07 3.09 -15.83
CA TRP A 58 -0.84 3.16 -15.06
C TRP A 58 0.30 2.41 -15.76
N GLU A 59 0.01 1.24 -16.32
CA GLU A 59 0.97 0.44 -17.08
C GLU A 59 1.40 1.18 -18.36
N ALA A 60 0.47 1.85 -19.04
CA ALA A 60 0.76 2.69 -20.19
C ALA A 60 1.55 3.97 -19.87
N GLY A 61 1.75 4.27 -18.57
CA GLY A 61 2.42 5.50 -18.15
C GLY A 61 1.53 6.74 -18.21
N ASP A 62 0.23 6.54 -18.38
CA ASP A 62 -0.74 7.62 -18.27
C ASP A 62 -0.97 7.94 -16.79
N LEU A 63 -0.55 9.12 -16.37
CA LEU A 63 -0.69 9.59 -15.01
C LEU A 63 -2.14 10.07 -14.70
N GLY A 64 -3.11 9.97 -15.64
CA GLY A 64 -4.53 10.33 -15.56
C GLY A 64 -4.82 11.75 -15.05
N LYS A 65 -6.08 12.03 -14.75
CA LYS A 65 -6.57 13.40 -14.46
C LYS A 65 -5.99 14.05 -13.19
N ASN A 66 -5.53 13.28 -12.20
CA ASN A 66 -4.92 13.81 -10.97
C ASN A 66 -3.38 13.92 -11.05
N LYS A 67 -2.81 13.96 -12.24
CA LYS A 67 -1.53 13.41 -12.55
C LYS A 67 -0.59 14.45 -13.13
N ASN A 68 -0.65 15.63 -12.60
CA ASN A 68 0.49 16.52 -12.75
C ASN A 68 1.67 15.87 -12.00
N PRO A 69 2.73 15.42 -12.71
CA PRO A 69 3.89 14.81 -12.07
C PRO A 69 4.47 15.64 -10.93
N GLN A 70 4.31 16.95 -10.98
CA GLN A 70 4.78 17.86 -9.93
C GLN A 70 4.18 17.55 -8.55
N HIS A 71 2.99 16.97 -8.47
CA HIS A 71 2.40 16.55 -7.20
C HIS A 71 3.18 15.41 -6.54
N PHE A 72 3.87 14.59 -7.32
CA PHE A 72 4.67 13.48 -6.83
C PHE A 72 6.13 13.84 -6.53
N LYS A 73 6.54 15.09 -6.77
CA LYS A 73 7.89 15.57 -6.49
C LYS A 73 8.08 15.92 -5.02
N LYS A 74 7.07 16.53 -4.39
CA LYS A 74 7.15 17.02 -3.02
C LYS A 74 6.48 16.05 -2.05
N LEU A 75 7.07 15.91 -0.87
CA LEU A 75 6.42 15.26 0.26
C LEU A 75 5.31 16.15 0.80
N THR A 76 4.24 15.52 1.21
CA THR A 76 3.18 16.15 2.00
C THR A 76 3.43 15.91 3.50
N GLU A 77 2.77 16.66 4.37
CA GLU A 77 2.81 16.40 5.82
C GLU A 77 2.37 14.99 6.17
N ILE A 78 1.38 14.48 5.45
CA ILE A 78 0.85 13.12 5.61
C ILE A 78 1.89 12.06 5.24
N ASP A 79 2.71 12.28 4.19
CA ASP A 79 3.80 11.38 3.84
C ASP A 79 4.85 11.32 4.96
N LEU A 80 5.13 12.47 5.60
CA LEU A 80 6.12 12.56 6.68
C LEU A 80 5.72 11.71 7.88
N VAL A 81 4.44 11.65 8.24
CA VAL A 81 3.96 10.82 9.36
C VAL A 81 4.37 9.34 9.21
N GLN A 82 4.25 8.78 8.01
CA GLN A 82 4.68 7.41 7.74
C GLN A 82 6.21 7.28 7.69
N LEU A 83 6.88 8.22 7.03
CA LEU A 83 8.33 8.16 6.85
C LEU A 83 9.09 8.35 8.17
N GLU A 84 8.61 9.22 9.06
CA GLU A 84 9.17 9.41 10.40
C GLU A 84 8.95 8.17 11.27
N ASP A 85 7.79 7.51 11.17
CA ASP A 85 7.56 6.24 11.84
C ASP A 85 8.52 5.15 11.34
N ILE A 86 8.75 5.06 10.02
CA ILE A 86 9.73 4.14 9.44
C ILE A 86 11.13 4.43 9.99
N VAL A 87 11.56 5.69 9.98
CA VAL A 87 12.89 6.10 10.49
C VAL A 87 13.04 5.77 11.99
N SER A 88 11.97 5.93 12.78
CA SER A 88 12.01 5.64 14.22
C SER A 88 12.16 4.14 14.55
N ARG A 89 11.76 3.25 13.63
CA ARG A 89 11.80 1.79 13.80
C ARG A 89 13.00 1.12 13.15
N THR A 90 13.77 1.86 12.36
CA THR A 90 14.81 1.30 11.51
C THR A 90 16.15 2.01 11.71
N ASN A 91 17.21 1.40 11.22
CA ASN A 91 18.53 2.01 11.16
C ASN A 91 19.01 2.09 9.69
N LYS A 92 20.20 2.63 9.47
CA LYS A 92 20.71 2.88 8.10
C LYS A 92 21.03 1.61 7.33
N GLU A 93 21.19 0.47 8.00
CA GLU A 93 21.47 -0.84 7.42
C GLU A 93 20.20 -1.59 7.02
N THR A 94 19.04 -1.11 7.48
CA THR A 94 17.73 -1.72 7.23
C THR A 94 17.44 -1.78 5.73
N LYS A 95 17.06 -2.96 5.24
CA LYS A 95 16.56 -3.15 3.87
C LYS A 95 15.08 -2.79 3.81
N ILE A 96 14.76 -1.76 3.04
CA ILE A 96 13.40 -1.19 2.96
C ILE A 96 12.89 -1.30 1.52
N LEU A 97 11.66 -1.80 1.34
CA LEU A 97 10.96 -1.85 0.06
C LEU A 97 9.79 -0.86 0.04
N ASP A 98 9.76 0.02 -0.95
CA ASP A 98 8.63 0.90 -1.30
C ASP A 98 7.82 0.26 -2.44
N LEU A 99 6.61 -0.20 -2.13
CA LEU A 99 5.64 -0.74 -3.09
C LEU A 99 4.78 0.37 -3.68
N GLY A 100 4.96 0.63 -4.97
CA GLY A 100 4.36 1.78 -5.65
C GLY A 100 5.18 3.05 -5.42
N CYS A 101 6.49 2.95 -5.65
CA CYS A 101 7.43 4.03 -5.33
C CYS A 101 7.26 5.29 -6.20
N ASN A 102 6.47 5.22 -7.28
CA ASN A 102 6.19 6.32 -8.20
C ASN A 102 7.49 7.08 -8.58
N CYS A 103 7.47 8.41 -8.58
CA CYS A 103 8.63 9.25 -8.90
C CYS A 103 9.69 9.32 -7.79
N GLY A 104 9.62 8.46 -6.76
CA GLY A 104 10.69 8.25 -5.78
C GLY A 104 10.83 9.28 -4.67
N ARG A 105 9.80 10.09 -4.38
CA ARG A 105 9.88 11.11 -3.32
C ARG A 105 10.17 10.52 -1.93
N HIS A 106 9.56 9.36 -1.61
CA HIS A 106 9.78 8.65 -0.34
C HIS A 106 11.18 8.03 -0.29
N LEU A 107 11.61 7.40 -1.39
CA LEU A 107 12.96 6.86 -1.53
C LEU A 107 14.01 7.98 -1.37
N ASN A 108 13.76 9.16 -1.96
CA ASN A 108 14.66 10.30 -1.83
C ASN A 108 14.73 10.83 -0.39
N PHE A 109 13.63 10.81 0.36
CA PHE A 109 13.64 11.15 1.78
C PHE A 109 14.52 10.17 2.56
N LEU A 110 14.32 8.88 2.40
CA LEU A 110 15.13 7.86 3.07
C LEU A 110 16.61 7.97 2.66
N PHE A 111 16.89 8.18 1.37
CA PHE A 111 18.24 8.37 0.86
C PHE A 111 18.94 9.59 1.50
N LYS A 112 18.25 10.72 1.62
CA LYS A 112 18.76 11.92 2.31
C LYS A 112 19.00 11.68 3.79
N ASN A 113 18.23 10.82 4.41
CA ASN A 113 18.41 10.37 5.79
C ASN A 113 19.47 9.28 5.94
N GLY A 114 20.27 8.98 4.91
CA GLY A 114 21.42 8.09 4.99
C GLY A 114 21.16 6.62 4.67
N TYR A 115 19.93 6.22 4.37
CA TYR A 115 19.62 4.84 3.95
C TYR A 115 20.20 4.55 2.57
N ARG A 116 20.74 3.35 2.39
CA ARG A 116 21.31 2.90 1.10
C ARG A 116 20.71 1.59 0.61
N SER A 117 20.24 0.74 1.52
CA SER A 117 19.58 -0.53 1.21
C SER A 117 18.07 -0.33 1.02
N ILE A 118 17.69 0.63 0.17
CA ILE A 118 16.30 0.94 -0.16
C ILE A 118 16.00 0.52 -1.59
N TYR A 119 14.80 -0.01 -1.78
CA TYR A 119 14.32 -0.63 -3.01
C TYR A 119 12.97 -0.02 -3.38
N GLY A 120 12.70 0.08 -4.67
CA GLY A 120 11.42 0.59 -5.16
C GLY A 120 10.90 -0.22 -6.33
N VAL A 121 9.60 -0.47 -6.35
CA VAL A 121 8.92 -1.09 -7.48
C VAL A 121 7.71 -0.25 -7.88
N ASP A 122 7.56 -0.02 -9.17
CA ASP A 122 6.40 0.66 -9.75
C ASP A 122 6.18 0.18 -11.19
N VAL A 123 4.92 0.10 -11.60
CA VAL A 123 4.55 -0.35 -12.94
C VAL A 123 4.76 0.72 -14.00
N MET A 124 4.84 2.00 -13.61
CA MET A 124 4.82 3.15 -14.48
C MET A 124 6.23 3.55 -15.00
N PRO A 125 6.56 3.34 -16.28
CA PRO A 125 7.89 3.70 -16.82
C PRO A 125 8.21 5.19 -16.69
N THR A 126 7.22 6.06 -16.86
CA THR A 126 7.39 7.52 -16.77
C THR A 126 7.78 7.98 -15.37
N ALA A 127 7.39 7.25 -14.31
CA ALA A 127 7.79 7.53 -12.95
C ALA A 127 9.32 7.48 -12.78
N PHE A 128 9.97 6.47 -13.34
CA PHE A 128 11.44 6.34 -13.29
C PHE A 128 12.16 7.42 -14.11
N LYS A 129 11.57 7.86 -15.23
CA LYS A 129 12.08 9.01 -15.97
C LYS A 129 12.06 10.28 -15.11
N TYR A 130 10.94 10.58 -14.44
CA TYR A 130 10.87 11.73 -13.54
C TYR A 130 11.77 11.57 -12.32
N MET A 131 11.89 10.38 -11.76
CA MET A 131 12.79 10.07 -10.66
C MET A 131 14.24 10.40 -11.02
N SER A 132 14.69 10.04 -12.22
CA SER A 132 16.06 10.34 -12.69
C SER A 132 16.31 11.84 -12.87
N ILE A 133 15.28 12.61 -13.26
CA ILE A 133 15.38 14.07 -13.47
C ILE A 133 15.33 14.81 -12.12
N TRP A 134 14.43 14.43 -11.22
CA TRP A 134 14.20 15.18 -9.98
C TRP A 134 15.13 14.79 -8.87
N PHE A 135 15.59 13.54 -8.84
CA PHE A 135 16.43 12.99 -7.79
C PHE A 135 17.65 12.24 -8.36
N PRO A 136 18.46 12.88 -9.22
CA PRO A 136 19.50 12.20 -9.99
C PRO A 136 20.53 11.50 -9.09
N LYS A 137 20.93 12.11 -7.99
CA LYS A 137 21.90 11.51 -7.06
C LYS A 137 21.34 10.22 -6.44
N MET A 138 20.10 10.25 -5.95
CA MET A 138 19.43 9.07 -5.40
C MET A 138 19.25 8.01 -6.49
N TYR A 139 18.70 8.38 -7.65
CA TYR A 139 18.46 7.47 -8.76
C TYR A 139 19.73 6.71 -9.18
N LEU A 140 20.84 7.41 -9.39
CA LEU A 140 22.12 6.78 -9.77
C LEU A 140 22.62 5.78 -8.73
N ASN A 141 22.48 6.10 -7.44
CA ASN A 141 22.90 5.22 -6.35
C ASN A 141 22.01 3.98 -6.22
N LEU A 142 20.70 4.13 -6.44
CA LEU A 142 19.72 3.08 -6.22
C LEU A 142 19.30 2.35 -7.51
N LYS A 143 19.86 2.69 -8.66
CA LYS A 143 19.39 2.17 -9.96
C LYS A 143 19.24 0.65 -10.02
N LYS A 144 20.10 -0.10 -9.34
CA LYS A 144 20.06 -1.57 -9.28
C LYS A 144 18.92 -2.11 -8.38
N ASN A 145 18.35 -1.25 -7.54
CA ASN A 145 17.30 -1.57 -6.58
C ASN A 145 15.94 -1.03 -7.03
N LEU A 146 15.83 -0.51 -8.24
CA LEU A 146 14.62 0.09 -8.78
C LEU A 146 14.07 -0.81 -9.90
N TYR A 147 12.82 -1.23 -9.77
CA TYR A 147 12.18 -2.21 -10.63
C TYR A 147 10.94 -1.64 -11.30
N ASN A 148 10.98 -1.51 -12.63
CA ASN A 148 9.81 -1.12 -13.41
C ASN A 148 9.02 -2.36 -13.81
N THR A 149 8.12 -2.79 -12.94
CA THR A 149 7.27 -3.98 -13.11
C THR A 149 6.08 -3.94 -12.15
N ASN A 150 5.10 -4.83 -12.35
CA ASN A 150 3.98 -4.98 -11.44
C ASN A 150 4.33 -5.86 -10.22
N PHE A 151 3.50 -5.79 -9.17
CA PHE A 151 3.72 -6.54 -7.93
C PHE A 151 3.57 -8.05 -8.12
N GLN A 152 2.69 -8.47 -9.02
CA GLN A 152 2.42 -9.88 -9.31
C GLN A 152 3.63 -10.59 -9.91
N SER A 153 4.46 -9.86 -10.65
CA SER A 153 5.72 -10.37 -11.21
C SER A 153 6.89 -10.20 -10.26
N TYR A 154 6.95 -9.08 -9.54
CA TYR A 154 8.09 -8.77 -8.67
C TYR A 154 8.10 -9.56 -7.38
N LEU A 155 7.01 -9.52 -6.61
CA LEU A 155 7.02 -10.10 -5.25
C LEU A 155 7.32 -11.60 -5.25
N PRO A 156 6.75 -12.45 -6.13
CA PRO A 156 7.08 -13.87 -6.15
C PRO A 156 8.56 -14.19 -6.45
N SER A 157 9.29 -13.27 -7.09
CA SER A 157 10.73 -13.43 -7.36
C SER A 157 11.63 -13.07 -6.18
N VAL A 158 11.09 -12.42 -5.15
CA VAL A 158 11.84 -12.00 -3.96
C VAL A 158 11.90 -13.15 -2.94
N PRO A 159 13.06 -13.45 -2.35
CA PRO A 159 13.17 -14.44 -1.29
C PRO A 159 12.34 -14.07 -0.05
N ASP A 160 11.99 -15.09 0.74
CA ASP A 160 11.31 -14.90 2.03
C ASP A 160 12.16 -14.02 2.95
N GLN A 161 11.52 -13.10 3.65
CA GLN A 161 12.15 -12.22 4.65
C GLN A 161 13.38 -11.45 4.12
N TYR A 162 13.39 -11.14 2.84
CA TYR A 162 14.52 -10.42 2.22
C TYR A 162 14.60 -8.96 2.68
N PHE A 163 13.46 -8.31 2.89
CA PHE A 163 13.36 -6.94 3.40
C PHE A 163 13.09 -6.94 4.89
N ASP A 164 13.68 -6.03 5.63
CA ASP A 164 13.36 -5.84 7.04
C ASP A 164 12.03 -5.12 7.21
N LEU A 165 11.72 -4.19 6.28
CA LEU A 165 10.48 -3.43 6.24
C LEU A 165 9.99 -3.28 4.81
N THR A 166 8.70 -3.51 4.59
CA THR A 166 7.99 -3.17 3.35
C THR A 166 6.94 -2.09 3.64
N PHE A 167 6.85 -1.08 2.81
CA PHE A 167 5.79 -0.07 2.95
C PHE A 167 5.13 0.28 1.63
N THR A 168 3.97 0.90 1.72
CA THR A 168 3.24 1.45 0.58
C THR A 168 2.52 2.73 0.98
N ARG A 169 2.33 3.65 0.02
CA ARG A 169 1.67 4.93 0.23
C ARG A 169 0.68 5.23 -0.89
N GLY A 170 -0.61 5.34 -0.50
CA GLY A 170 -1.73 5.73 -1.38
C GLY A 170 -2.00 4.74 -2.51
N ALA A 171 -3.18 4.77 -3.06
CA ALA A 171 -3.71 4.12 -4.26
C ALA A 171 -2.85 3.02 -4.92
N THR A 172 -2.38 2.04 -4.17
CA THR A 172 -1.47 0.99 -4.64
C THR A 172 -2.02 -0.40 -4.33
N VAL A 173 -1.78 -0.90 -3.13
CA VAL A 173 -2.16 -2.27 -2.74
C VAL A 173 -3.67 -2.47 -2.65
N GLU A 174 -4.43 -1.42 -2.42
CA GLU A 174 -5.89 -1.42 -2.42
C GLU A 174 -6.49 -1.63 -3.82
N LEU A 175 -5.71 -1.35 -4.87
CA LEU A 175 -6.09 -1.56 -6.27
C LEU A 175 -5.81 -2.98 -6.77
N ILE A 176 -5.07 -3.76 -5.99
CA ILE A 176 -4.68 -5.11 -6.39
C ILE A 176 -5.84 -6.08 -6.16
N SER A 177 -6.23 -6.76 -7.24
CA SER A 177 -7.28 -7.78 -7.20
C SER A 177 -7.02 -8.82 -6.10
N PRO A 178 -8.05 -9.26 -5.35
CA PRO A 178 -7.94 -10.34 -4.36
C PRO A 178 -7.47 -11.68 -4.94
N ASN A 179 -7.52 -11.84 -6.25
CA ASN A 179 -6.95 -13.02 -6.93
C ASN A 179 -5.43 -13.12 -6.75
N PHE A 180 -4.76 -11.99 -6.51
CA PHE A 180 -3.37 -11.97 -6.07
C PHE A 180 -3.31 -11.71 -4.57
N GLN A 181 -2.64 -12.61 -3.84
CA GLN A 181 -2.56 -12.57 -2.39
C GLN A 181 -1.52 -11.53 -1.90
N ILE A 182 -1.76 -10.25 -2.21
CA ILE A 182 -0.80 -9.16 -1.97
C ILE A 182 -0.35 -9.09 -0.51
N VAL A 183 -1.26 -9.27 0.46
CA VAL A 183 -0.92 -9.25 1.89
C VAL A 183 0.01 -10.41 2.25
N ARG A 184 -0.27 -11.62 1.75
CA ARG A 184 0.58 -12.78 1.96
C ARG A 184 2.00 -12.52 1.43
N GLU A 185 2.10 -11.99 0.21
CA GLU A 185 3.39 -11.72 -0.40
C GLU A 185 4.16 -10.60 0.33
N MET A 186 3.48 -9.52 0.73
CA MET A 186 4.10 -8.48 1.57
C MET A 186 4.64 -9.06 2.87
N CYS A 187 3.86 -9.89 3.57
CA CYS A 187 4.30 -10.55 4.79
C CYS A 187 5.43 -11.54 4.55
N ARG A 188 5.38 -12.31 3.45
CA ARG A 188 6.41 -13.28 3.10
C ARG A 188 7.77 -12.61 2.91
N VAL A 189 7.81 -11.53 2.13
CA VAL A 189 9.07 -10.83 1.82
C VAL A 189 9.58 -9.95 2.95
N SER A 190 8.73 -9.60 3.94
CA SER A 190 9.09 -8.75 5.07
C SER A 190 9.54 -9.56 6.26
N ARG A 191 10.69 -9.21 6.85
CA ARG A 191 11.23 -9.84 8.07
C ARG A 191 10.54 -9.35 9.33
N SER A 192 10.39 -8.04 9.47
CA SER A 192 9.98 -7.43 10.75
C SER A 192 8.72 -6.58 10.64
N TYR A 193 8.61 -5.70 9.65
CA TYR A 193 7.54 -4.71 9.60
C TYR A 193 6.88 -4.59 8.24
N VAL A 194 5.58 -4.30 8.25
CA VAL A 194 4.84 -3.80 7.09
C VAL A 194 4.11 -2.52 7.48
N SER A 195 4.30 -1.45 6.71
CA SER A 195 3.66 -0.15 6.94
C SER A 195 2.75 0.22 5.77
N LEU A 196 1.46 0.35 6.04
CA LEU A 196 0.44 0.73 5.06
C LEU A 196 -0.06 2.14 5.34
N HIS A 197 0.02 3.00 4.35
CA HIS A 197 -0.69 4.27 4.34
C HIS A 197 -1.68 4.25 3.18
N ILE A 198 -2.94 3.99 3.47
CA ILE A 198 -3.98 3.65 2.51
C ILE A 198 -5.24 4.48 2.71
N SER A 199 -6.04 4.58 1.65
CA SER A 199 -7.41 5.06 1.73
C SER A 199 -8.36 3.86 1.83
N GLU A 200 -8.94 3.64 3.01
CA GLU A 200 -9.86 2.54 3.24
C GLU A 200 -11.20 2.74 2.53
N GLU A 201 -11.57 3.97 2.21
CA GLU A 201 -12.90 4.36 1.73
C GLU A 201 -12.95 4.63 0.23
N GLY A 202 -11.82 4.83 -0.42
CA GLY A 202 -11.76 5.37 -1.78
C GLY A 202 -11.33 4.39 -2.88
N HIS A 203 -11.01 3.13 -2.56
CA HIS A 203 -10.38 2.23 -3.52
C HIS A 203 -11.14 0.90 -3.71
N ALA A 204 -10.84 0.22 -4.83
CA ALA A 204 -11.70 -0.81 -5.39
C ALA A 204 -11.88 -2.07 -4.57
N TYR A 205 -10.84 -2.46 -3.85
CA TYR A 205 -10.86 -3.74 -3.15
C TYR A 205 -10.69 -3.53 -1.66
N PRO A 206 -11.79 -3.23 -0.92
CA PRO A 206 -11.75 -3.13 0.53
C PRO A 206 -11.31 -4.47 1.14
N ARG A 207 -10.47 -4.39 2.15
CA ARG A 207 -9.90 -5.57 2.82
C ARG A 207 -10.03 -5.45 4.33
N PHE A 208 -10.07 -6.59 4.99
CA PHE A 208 -9.89 -6.65 6.45
C PHE A 208 -8.40 -6.75 6.77
N TRP A 209 -7.70 -5.63 6.58
CA TRP A 209 -6.25 -5.56 6.69
C TRP A 209 -5.71 -6.23 7.95
N GLN A 210 -6.24 -5.89 9.14
CA GLN A 210 -5.76 -6.46 10.40
C GLN A 210 -5.91 -7.99 10.44
N LEU A 211 -7.03 -8.52 9.95
CA LEU A 211 -7.27 -9.96 9.90
C LEU A 211 -6.36 -10.64 8.89
N GLU A 212 -6.21 -10.08 7.70
CA GLU A 212 -5.35 -10.65 6.66
C GLU A 212 -3.89 -10.69 7.12
N PHE A 213 -3.40 -9.62 7.76
CA PHE A 213 -2.05 -9.57 8.33
C PHE A 213 -1.86 -10.53 9.51
N ALA A 214 -2.82 -10.59 10.45
CA ALA A 214 -2.77 -11.49 11.59
C ALA A 214 -2.66 -12.96 11.17
N ARG A 215 -3.33 -13.35 10.08
CA ARG A 215 -3.22 -14.69 9.49
C ARG A 215 -1.84 -15.03 8.96
N GLN A 216 -1.03 -14.02 8.66
CA GLN A 216 0.34 -14.17 8.20
C GLN A 216 1.35 -13.98 9.34
N GLY A 217 0.89 -13.91 10.60
CA GLY A 217 1.74 -13.71 11.78
C GLY A 217 2.24 -12.28 11.94
N PHE A 218 1.53 -11.29 11.35
CA PHE A 218 1.82 -9.87 11.53
C PHE A 218 0.68 -9.20 12.31
N TYR A 219 1.01 -8.52 13.41
CA TYR A 219 0.05 -7.90 14.30
C TYR A 219 0.17 -6.38 14.31
N LEU A 220 -0.97 -5.71 14.38
CA LEU A 220 -1.05 -4.26 14.37
C LEU A 220 -0.36 -3.66 15.59
N THR A 221 0.64 -2.81 15.36
CA THR A 221 1.39 -2.10 16.41
C THR A 221 1.13 -0.61 16.43
N LYS A 222 0.63 -0.03 15.32
CA LYS A 222 0.23 1.37 15.22
C LYS A 222 -0.97 1.52 14.29
N LEU A 223 -1.93 2.35 14.71
CA LEU A 223 -3.09 2.74 13.92
C LEU A 223 -3.34 4.24 14.10
N LEU A 224 -3.28 4.98 12.99
CA LEU A 224 -3.77 6.36 12.92
C LEU A 224 -4.92 6.40 11.90
N ARG A 225 -6.11 6.74 12.33
CA ARG A 225 -7.34 6.71 11.54
C ARG A 225 -8.27 7.87 11.95
N PRO A 226 -8.31 8.96 11.22
CA PRO A 226 -7.45 9.28 10.07
C PRO A 226 -6.01 9.62 10.48
N VAL A 227 -5.12 9.68 9.46
CA VAL A 227 -3.72 10.09 9.69
C VAL A 227 -3.64 11.56 10.09
N SER A 228 -4.52 12.39 9.56
CA SER A 228 -4.68 13.79 9.92
C SER A 228 -6.13 14.25 9.74
N THR A 229 -6.47 15.42 10.26
CA THR A 229 -7.83 15.99 10.17
C THR A 229 -8.28 16.30 8.73
N ASN A 230 -7.34 16.39 7.79
CA ASN A 230 -7.60 16.80 6.41
C ASN A 230 -7.65 15.61 5.42
N THR A 231 -7.68 14.38 5.90
CA THR A 231 -7.72 13.18 5.06
C THR A 231 -8.53 12.07 5.69
N SER A 232 -9.08 11.17 4.86
CA SER A 232 -9.64 9.89 5.30
C SER A 232 -8.62 8.76 5.32
N ASP A 233 -7.37 9.04 4.94
CA ASP A 233 -6.31 8.02 4.87
C ASP A 233 -6.00 7.43 6.26
N THR A 234 -5.64 6.18 6.27
CA THR A 234 -5.28 5.41 7.46
C THR A 234 -3.82 4.96 7.36
N LEU A 235 -3.08 5.15 8.45
CA LEU A 235 -1.77 4.53 8.63
C LEU A 235 -1.91 3.33 9.56
N MET A 236 -1.49 2.16 9.07
CA MET A 236 -1.38 0.93 9.83
C MET A 236 0.05 0.42 9.79
N VAL A 237 0.62 0.08 10.95
CA VAL A 237 1.92 -0.58 11.02
C VAL A 237 1.77 -1.92 11.69
N PHE A 238 2.24 -2.95 11.02
CA PHE A 238 2.21 -4.32 11.48
C PHE A 238 3.64 -4.81 11.76
N ALA A 239 3.80 -5.56 12.82
CA ALA A 239 5.05 -6.23 13.15
C ALA A 239 4.85 -7.75 13.14
N ARG A 240 5.88 -8.48 12.72
CA ARG A 240 5.92 -9.95 12.84
C ARG A 240 5.98 -10.33 14.32
N ALA A 241 5.24 -11.38 14.71
CA ALA A 241 5.31 -11.99 16.03
C ALA A 241 6.66 -12.65 16.31
#